data_87cf648e9c5b650c5e217807a89e18c7
#
_entry.id   87cf648e9c5b650c5e217807a89e18c7
#
_cell.length_a   1.000
_cell.length_b   1.000
_cell.length_c   1.000
_cell.angle_alpha   90.00
_cell.angle_beta   90.00
_cell.angle_gamma   90.00
#
_symmetry.space_group_name_H-M   'P 1'
#
loop_
_entity.id
_entity.type
_entity.pdbx_description
1 polymer ?
#
loop_
_entity_poly.entity_id
_entity_poly.type
_entity_poly.pdbx_seq_one_letter_code
_entity_poly.pdbx_strand_id
1 'polypeptide(L)'
;MLSYRKLAMCVLGRPLHTGGGIDSPRPASQRAAALVLTAAMLTTLAAPAFADIWHIENGDITISAGESGNNVTQNNNTTYGDTNTIITNQNKDTASSHTVTIEAKDKDDKVEVTLKDVNIDASSRSEAAVSVTGSGNTTIKLDGDNALKSDIYSSGISSSGSLTISGGENDSLTAQGGSGADGIYSSGSLTISGGTVTANGGSSGGGDGGDGIWSSGGVTISGGSTVTANGGDGKDDYG
;
A
#
# COMPACT_ATOMS: atom_id res chain seq x y z
N MET A 1 -31.84 16.67 -11.03
CA MET A 1 -31.44 16.69 -9.60
C MET A 1 -32.68 16.78 -8.74
N LEU A 2 -33.12 15.68 -8.12
CA LEU A 2 -34.18 15.75 -7.11
C LEU A 2 -33.57 16.35 -5.84
N SER A 3 -34.14 17.48 -5.42
CA SER A 3 -33.70 18.22 -4.24
C SER A 3 -33.77 17.31 -2.99
N TYR A 4 -32.71 17.30 -2.16
CA TYR A 4 -32.62 16.61 -0.88
C TYR A 4 -33.83 16.85 0.04
N ARG A 5 -34.51 17.98 -0.10
CA ARG A 5 -35.74 18.31 0.64
C ARG A 5 -36.91 17.37 0.31
N LYS A 6 -37.01 16.85 -0.92
CA LYS A 6 -38.09 15.91 -1.29
C LYS A 6 -37.86 14.50 -0.75
N LEU A 7 -36.59 14.08 -0.64
CA LEU A 7 -36.23 12.75 -0.08
C LEU A 7 -36.54 12.69 1.44
N ALA A 8 -36.19 13.77 2.16
CA ALA A 8 -36.45 13.87 3.59
C ALA A 8 -37.94 13.88 3.91
N MET A 9 -38.79 14.46 3.03
CA MET A 9 -40.26 14.50 3.22
C MET A 9 -40.92 13.15 2.93
N CYS A 10 -40.36 12.30 2.07
CA CYS A 10 -40.86 10.94 1.85
C CYS A 10 -40.59 9.98 3.00
N VAL A 11 -39.49 10.23 3.76
CA VAL A 11 -39.07 9.36 4.87
C VAL A 11 -39.78 9.73 6.19
N LEU A 12 -40.12 11.01 6.37
CA LEU A 12 -40.71 11.51 7.64
C LEU A 12 -42.25 11.52 7.69
N GLY A 13 -42.93 10.99 6.67
CA GLY A 13 -44.41 10.97 6.63
C GLY A 13 -45.02 12.37 6.42
N ARG A 14 -46.30 12.42 6.11
CA ARG A 14 -47.07 13.60 5.71
C ARG A 14 -46.82 14.83 6.56
N PRO A 15 -46.82 16.04 5.95
CA PRO A 15 -46.79 17.28 6.71
C PRO A 15 -47.98 17.37 7.64
N LEU A 16 -47.75 17.81 8.87
CA LEU A 16 -48.75 17.99 9.88
C LEU A 16 -49.82 18.96 9.39
N HIS A 17 -51.07 18.50 9.30
CA HIS A 17 -52.24 19.37 9.16
C HIS A 17 -52.38 20.17 10.46
N THR A 18 -52.34 21.48 10.37
CA THR A 18 -52.73 22.40 11.41
C THR A 18 -54.23 22.42 11.54
N GLY A 19 -54.78 21.56 12.39
CA GLY A 19 -56.19 21.50 12.76
C GLY A 19 -56.33 20.78 14.07
N GLY A 20 -56.68 21.49 15.12
CA GLY A 20 -56.68 21.15 16.54
C GLY A 20 -57.20 19.76 16.87
N GLY A 21 -56.35 18.98 17.50
CA GLY A 21 -56.66 17.71 18.12
C GLY A 21 -55.49 17.31 18.99
N ILE A 22 -55.79 16.93 20.23
CA ILE A 22 -54.87 16.57 21.29
C ILE A 22 -53.77 15.63 20.77
N ASP A 23 -52.51 16.07 20.80
CA ASP A 23 -51.33 15.27 20.48
C ASP A 23 -51.28 14.05 21.40
N SER A 24 -51.73 12.89 20.92
CA SER A 24 -51.37 11.65 21.57
C SER A 24 -49.89 11.35 21.29
N PRO A 25 -49.03 11.14 22.31
CA PRO A 25 -47.65 10.85 22.09
C PRO A 25 -47.51 9.55 21.31
N ARG A 26 -46.76 9.60 20.20
CA ARG A 26 -46.44 8.40 19.40
C ARG A 26 -45.83 7.33 20.30
N PRO A 27 -46.24 6.04 20.15
CA PRO A 27 -45.68 4.95 20.93
C PRO A 27 -44.14 4.94 20.83
N ALA A 28 -43.47 4.63 21.93
CA ALA A 28 -42.02 4.59 22.04
C ALA A 28 -41.35 3.72 20.96
N SER A 29 -42.05 2.66 20.51
CA SER A 29 -41.60 1.77 19.43
C SER A 29 -41.43 2.47 18.08
N GLN A 30 -42.27 3.46 17.76
CA GLN A 30 -42.15 4.22 16.49
C GLN A 30 -41.02 5.25 16.54
N ARG A 31 -40.67 5.77 17.72
CA ARG A 31 -39.54 6.67 17.90
C ARG A 31 -38.22 5.91 17.85
N ALA A 32 -38.19 4.71 18.43
CA ALA A 32 -37.02 3.85 18.39
C ALA A 32 -36.72 3.35 16.97
N ALA A 33 -37.76 2.98 16.19
CA ALA A 33 -37.59 2.55 14.81
C ALA A 33 -37.08 3.69 13.90
N ALA A 34 -37.55 4.92 14.10
CA ALA A 34 -37.04 6.07 13.33
C ALA A 34 -35.56 6.41 13.67
N LEU A 35 -35.16 6.30 14.92
CA LEU A 35 -33.79 6.51 15.37
C LEU A 35 -32.85 5.41 14.88
N VAL A 36 -33.29 4.15 14.89
CA VAL A 36 -32.51 3.03 14.38
C VAL A 36 -32.30 3.12 12.87
N LEU A 37 -33.35 3.52 12.12
CA LEU A 37 -33.27 3.70 10.67
C LEU A 37 -32.31 4.86 10.30
N THR A 38 -32.33 5.95 11.08
CA THR A 38 -31.44 7.09 10.84
C THR A 38 -29.98 6.74 11.19
N ALA A 39 -29.76 5.99 12.26
CA ALA A 39 -28.43 5.50 12.61
C ALA A 39 -27.90 4.48 11.59
N ALA A 40 -28.75 3.54 11.12
CA ALA A 40 -28.38 2.58 10.10
C ALA A 40 -28.08 3.24 8.73
N MET A 41 -28.79 4.32 8.37
CA MET A 41 -28.51 5.07 7.14
C MET A 41 -27.23 5.92 7.23
N LEU A 42 -26.83 6.36 8.42
CA LEU A 42 -25.55 7.06 8.60
C LEU A 42 -24.34 6.11 8.55
N THR A 43 -24.53 4.84 8.88
CA THR A 43 -23.44 3.86 8.82
C THR A 43 -23.24 3.24 7.44
N THR A 44 -24.17 3.44 6.49
CA THR A 44 -24.07 2.91 5.13
C THR A 44 -23.64 3.93 4.07
N LEU A 45 -23.35 5.15 4.47
CA LEU A 45 -22.57 6.09 3.64
C LEU A 45 -21.08 5.75 3.80
N ALA A 46 -20.70 4.51 3.48
CA ALA A 46 -19.34 4.25 3.08
C ALA A 46 -19.07 5.19 1.89
N ALA A 47 -18.11 6.08 2.04
CA ALA A 47 -17.63 6.87 0.91
C ALA A 47 -17.36 5.89 -0.24
N PRO A 48 -17.70 6.24 -1.50
CA PRO A 48 -17.34 5.39 -2.62
C PRO A 48 -15.84 5.12 -2.51
N ALA A 49 -15.48 3.86 -2.69
CA ALA A 49 -14.09 3.45 -2.75
C ALA A 49 -13.43 4.22 -3.89
N PHE A 50 -12.60 5.18 -3.57
CA PHE A 50 -11.79 5.89 -4.55
C PHE A 50 -10.50 5.08 -4.71
N ALA A 51 -10.21 4.68 -5.94
CA ALA A 51 -8.89 4.26 -6.33
C ALA A 51 -8.13 5.52 -6.73
N ASP A 52 -7.14 5.91 -5.94
CA ASP A 52 -6.30 7.03 -6.28
C ASP A 52 -5.00 6.55 -6.96
N ILE A 53 -4.62 7.24 -8.01
CA ILE A 53 -3.35 7.02 -8.71
C ILE A 53 -2.34 8.04 -8.19
N TRP A 54 -1.24 7.53 -7.64
CA TRP A 54 -0.18 8.31 -7.02
C TRP A 54 1.05 8.30 -7.92
N HIS A 55 1.42 9.46 -8.45
CA HIS A 55 2.61 9.60 -9.29
C HIS A 55 3.84 9.85 -8.43
N ILE A 56 4.80 8.92 -8.50
CA ILE A 56 6.00 8.97 -7.65
C ILE A 56 6.91 10.18 -7.94
N GLU A 57 6.83 10.76 -9.12
CA GLU A 57 7.57 11.97 -9.47
C GLU A 57 7.13 13.20 -8.68
N ASN A 58 5.92 13.19 -8.14
CA ASN A 58 5.38 14.33 -7.40
C ASN A 58 5.97 14.45 -5.97
N GLY A 59 6.63 13.44 -5.44
CA GLY A 59 7.21 13.46 -4.10
C GLY A 59 7.18 12.08 -3.44
N ASP A 60 7.86 11.95 -2.31
CA ASP A 60 7.85 10.73 -1.51
C ASP A 60 6.41 10.39 -1.09
N ILE A 61 6.10 9.09 -1.07
CA ILE A 61 4.77 8.58 -0.73
C ILE A 61 4.85 7.78 0.57
N THR A 62 4.02 8.14 1.54
CA THR A 62 3.84 7.35 2.77
C THR A 62 2.43 6.78 2.81
N ILE A 63 2.33 5.47 2.98
CA ILE A 63 1.07 4.74 3.05
C ILE A 63 0.96 4.09 4.43
N SER A 64 -0.18 4.24 5.09
CA SER A 64 -0.46 3.56 6.36
C SER A 64 -1.82 2.90 6.35
N ALA A 65 -2.01 1.89 7.21
CA ALA A 65 -3.32 1.30 7.43
C ALA A 65 -4.31 2.34 7.97
N GLY A 66 -5.51 2.37 7.44
CA GLY A 66 -6.61 3.20 7.90
C GLY A 66 -7.84 2.37 8.26
N GLU A 67 -8.88 3.00 8.78
CA GLU A 67 -10.12 2.31 9.19
C GLU A 67 -10.89 1.68 8.02
N SER A 68 -10.78 2.26 6.82
CA SER A 68 -11.54 1.83 5.62
C SER A 68 -10.71 1.86 4.34
N GLY A 69 -9.46 1.43 4.40
CA GLY A 69 -8.49 1.48 3.31
C GLY A 69 -7.18 2.08 3.77
N ASN A 70 -6.34 2.51 2.86
CA ASN A 70 -5.06 3.13 3.18
C ASN A 70 -5.22 4.64 3.42
N ASN A 71 -4.38 5.18 4.28
CA ASN A 71 -4.13 6.61 4.34
C ASN A 71 -2.84 6.88 3.56
N VAL A 72 -2.91 7.72 2.55
CA VAL A 72 -1.77 8.00 1.68
C VAL A 72 -1.37 9.46 1.81
N THR A 73 -0.10 9.70 2.11
CA THR A 73 0.47 11.05 2.25
C THR A 73 1.50 11.29 1.16
N GLN A 74 1.35 12.36 0.41
CA GLN A 74 2.32 12.88 -0.55
C GLN A 74 2.35 14.41 -0.46
N ASN A 75 3.53 15.03 -0.45
CA ASN A 75 3.69 16.50 -0.35
C ASN A 75 2.95 17.11 0.86
N ASN A 76 2.99 16.47 2.02
CA ASN A 76 2.30 16.88 3.25
C ASN A 76 0.76 16.90 3.16
N ASN A 77 0.18 16.34 2.10
CA ASN A 77 -1.26 16.15 1.97
C ASN A 77 -1.59 14.68 2.20
N THR A 78 -2.58 14.42 3.06
CA THR A 78 -3.04 13.05 3.35
C THR A 78 -4.44 12.84 2.80
N THR A 79 -4.59 11.81 1.99
CA THR A 79 -5.88 11.25 1.57
C THR A 79 -6.20 10.05 2.44
N TYR A 80 -7.42 9.99 2.96
CA TYR A 80 -7.86 8.92 3.86
C TYR A 80 -8.80 7.97 3.14
N GLY A 81 -8.68 6.67 3.43
CA GLY A 81 -9.61 5.66 2.97
C GLY A 81 -9.45 5.29 1.50
N ASP A 82 -8.25 5.37 0.95
CA ASP A 82 -7.94 4.86 -0.38
C ASP A 82 -7.99 3.32 -0.36
N THR A 83 -8.98 2.76 -1.04
CA THR A 83 -9.21 1.31 -1.03
C THR A 83 -8.50 0.56 -2.15
N ASN A 84 -7.85 1.28 -3.05
CA ASN A 84 -7.07 0.71 -4.14
C ASN A 84 -5.91 1.64 -4.50
N THR A 85 -4.91 1.68 -3.63
CA THR A 85 -3.73 2.53 -3.78
C THR A 85 -2.85 2.06 -4.93
N ILE A 86 -2.74 2.86 -5.99
CA ILE A 86 -1.91 2.58 -7.15
C ILE A 86 -0.80 3.62 -7.23
N ILE A 87 0.45 3.16 -7.20
CA ILE A 87 1.63 3.99 -7.42
C ILE A 87 2.16 3.73 -8.83
N THR A 88 2.48 4.78 -9.55
CA THR A 88 2.98 4.69 -10.93
C THR A 88 3.94 5.84 -11.25
N ASN A 89 4.71 5.71 -12.32
CA ASN A 89 5.40 6.82 -12.94
C ASN A 89 4.53 7.44 -14.05
N GLN A 90 4.60 8.76 -14.22
CA GLN A 90 4.02 9.42 -15.39
C GLN A 90 4.77 9.03 -16.67
N ASN A 91 6.08 8.84 -16.54
CA ASN A 91 6.94 8.31 -17.59
C ASN A 91 7.77 7.18 -17.01
N LYS A 92 7.42 5.94 -17.30
CA LYS A 92 8.10 4.74 -16.81
C LYS A 92 9.56 4.62 -17.24
N ASP A 93 9.94 5.29 -18.32
CA ASP A 93 11.32 5.27 -18.84
C ASP A 93 12.24 6.25 -18.09
N THR A 94 11.67 7.08 -17.19
CA THR A 94 12.41 8.03 -16.37
C THR A 94 12.28 7.65 -14.90
N ALA A 95 13.39 7.27 -14.28
CA ALA A 95 13.38 6.92 -12.87
C ALA A 95 13.13 8.15 -11.99
N SER A 96 12.27 7.97 -10.97
CA SER A 96 12.10 8.94 -9.89
C SER A 96 13.12 8.69 -8.78
N SER A 97 13.62 9.75 -8.16
CA SER A 97 14.45 9.63 -6.96
C SER A 97 13.65 9.61 -5.66
N HIS A 98 12.33 9.75 -5.74
CA HIS A 98 11.45 9.67 -4.58
C HIS A 98 11.21 8.22 -4.17
N THR A 99 10.90 8.02 -2.88
CA THR A 99 10.76 6.71 -2.25
C THR A 99 9.34 6.46 -1.76
N VAL A 100 9.04 5.18 -1.51
CA VAL A 100 7.77 4.74 -0.96
C VAL A 100 7.99 4.18 0.43
N THR A 101 7.26 4.67 1.43
CA THR A 101 7.21 4.12 2.79
C THR A 101 5.82 3.55 3.06
N ILE A 102 5.77 2.28 3.46
CA ILE A 102 4.55 1.57 3.83
C ILE A 102 4.60 1.28 5.33
N GLU A 103 3.64 1.80 6.09
CA GLU A 103 3.57 1.68 7.54
C GLU A 103 2.45 0.71 7.96
N ALA A 104 2.79 -0.55 8.22
CA ALA A 104 1.92 -1.54 8.85
C ALA A 104 2.32 -1.66 10.32
N LYS A 105 1.94 -0.67 11.15
CA LYS A 105 2.47 -0.47 12.52
C LYS A 105 2.17 -1.63 13.44
N ASP A 106 0.92 -2.06 13.46
CA ASP A 106 0.44 -3.13 14.32
C ASP A 106 0.40 -4.47 13.57
N LYS A 107 0.57 -5.57 14.30
CA LYS A 107 0.58 -6.93 13.72
C LYS A 107 -0.71 -7.29 12.97
N ASP A 108 -1.82 -6.64 13.30
CA ASP A 108 -3.12 -6.88 12.68
C ASP A 108 -3.37 -5.95 11.47
N ASP A 109 -2.48 -4.97 11.25
CA ASP A 109 -2.53 -4.09 10.08
C ASP A 109 -2.31 -4.87 8.79
N LYS A 110 -3.08 -4.46 7.79
CA LYS A 110 -2.95 -4.98 6.42
C LYS A 110 -2.91 -3.79 5.47
N VAL A 111 -1.80 -3.63 4.80
CA VAL A 111 -1.62 -2.60 3.78
C VAL A 111 -1.42 -3.28 2.42
N GLU A 112 -2.25 -2.93 1.47
CA GLU A 112 -2.15 -3.41 0.09
C GLU A 112 -1.88 -2.23 -0.84
N VAL A 113 -0.85 -2.36 -1.69
CA VAL A 113 -0.42 -1.33 -2.63
C VAL A 113 -0.13 -1.97 -3.98
N THR A 114 -0.57 -1.34 -5.06
CA THR A 114 -0.21 -1.75 -6.42
C THR A 114 0.93 -0.87 -6.94
N LEU A 115 2.02 -1.48 -7.38
CA LEU A 115 3.08 -0.84 -8.15
C LEU A 115 2.79 -1.09 -9.64
N LYS A 116 2.50 -0.02 -10.37
CA LYS A 116 2.17 -0.08 -11.79
C LYS A 116 3.22 0.65 -12.62
N ASP A 117 4.02 -0.11 -13.37
CA ASP A 117 5.11 0.44 -14.19
C ASP A 117 5.99 1.43 -13.40
N VAL A 118 6.32 1.09 -12.15
CA VAL A 118 7.09 1.95 -11.24
C VAL A 118 8.58 1.85 -11.53
N ASN A 119 9.24 3.00 -11.65
CA ASN A 119 10.67 3.11 -11.83
C ASN A 119 11.25 4.09 -10.82
N ILE A 120 11.96 3.57 -9.80
CA ILE A 120 12.61 4.34 -8.74
C ILE A 120 14.11 4.07 -8.77
N ASP A 121 14.91 5.15 -8.80
CA ASP A 121 16.35 5.12 -8.54
C ASP A 121 16.68 6.05 -7.35
N ALA A 122 16.69 5.47 -6.16
CA ALA A 122 17.02 6.14 -4.90
C ALA A 122 18.53 6.15 -4.62
N SER A 123 19.39 5.87 -5.60
CA SER A 123 20.85 5.78 -5.40
C SER A 123 21.53 7.10 -4.98
N SER A 124 20.82 8.22 -5.02
CA SER A 124 21.26 9.50 -4.47
C SER A 124 20.79 9.78 -3.04
N ARG A 125 20.07 8.83 -2.43
CA ARG A 125 19.45 8.92 -1.09
C ARG A 125 19.94 7.75 -0.24
N SER A 126 20.07 7.94 1.06
CA SER A 126 20.47 6.85 1.97
C SER A 126 19.23 6.07 2.44
N GLU A 127 18.41 5.60 1.49
CA GLU A 127 17.12 4.98 1.75
C GLU A 127 16.85 3.83 0.77
N ALA A 128 16.01 2.88 1.19
CA ALA A 128 15.45 1.88 0.29
C ALA A 128 14.44 2.54 -0.69
N ALA A 129 14.36 2.04 -1.92
CA ALA A 129 13.36 2.50 -2.88
C ALA A 129 11.93 2.27 -2.35
N VAL A 130 11.72 1.12 -1.68
CA VAL A 130 10.49 0.81 -0.94
C VAL A 130 10.84 0.33 0.46
N SER A 131 10.36 1.05 1.49
CA SER A 131 10.49 0.69 2.90
C SER A 131 9.15 0.25 3.47
N VAL A 132 9.11 -0.92 4.10
CA VAL A 132 7.95 -1.41 4.86
C VAL A 132 8.31 -1.42 6.33
N THR A 133 7.59 -0.67 7.15
CA THR A 133 7.85 -0.52 8.58
C THR A 133 6.70 -1.07 9.42
N GLY A 134 7.02 -1.47 10.66
CA GLY A 134 6.05 -2.05 11.59
C GLY A 134 6.05 -3.58 11.54
N SER A 135 5.09 -4.18 12.26
CA SER A 135 4.98 -5.64 12.44
C SER A 135 3.79 -6.26 11.71
N GLY A 136 3.04 -5.47 10.98
CA GLY A 136 1.86 -5.91 10.23
C GLY A 136 2.20 -6.62 8.91
N ASN A 137 1.18 -6.83 8.11
CA ASN A 137 1.28 -7.55 6.84
C ASN A 137 1.16 -6.55 5.69
N THR A 138 2.12 -6.54 4.80
CA THR A 138 2.09 -5.73 3.58
C THR A 138 1.99 -6.61 2.36
N THR A 139 1.10 -6.24 1.43
CA THR A 139 1.01 -6.85 0.11
C THR A 139 1.35 -5.81 -0.95
N ILE A 140 2.36 -6.10 -1.75
CA ILE A 140 2.72 -5.35 -2.95
C ILE A 140 2.21 -6.15 -4.16
N LYS A 141 1.27 -5.57 -4.89
CA LYS A 141 0.79 -6.10 -6.17
C LYS A 141 1.58 -5.47 -7.30
N LEU A 142 2.01 -6.28 -8.23
CA LEU A 142 2.71 -5.85 -9.44
C LEU A 142 1.69 -5.70 -10.58
N ASP A 143 1.81 -4.63 -11.36
CA ASP A 143 1.11 -4.39 -12.61
C ASP A 143 2.13 -3.82 -13.60
N GLY A 144 2.47 -4.56 -14.64
CA GLY A 144 3.52 -4.23 -15.60
C GLY A 144 4.95 -4.39 -15.08
N ASP A 145 5.89 -3.57 -15.56
CA ASP A 145 7.31 -3.68 -15.28
C ASP A 145 7.75 -2.69 -14.21
N ASN A 146 8.23 -3.21 -13.07
CA ASN A 146 8.63 -2.40 -11.93
C ASN A 146 10.13 -2.53 -11.66
N ALA A 147 10.82 -1.40 -11.48
CA ALA A 147 12.24 -1.32 -11.19
C ALA A 147 12.49 -0.47 -9.94
N LEU A 148 13.17 -1.05 -8.96
CA LEU A 148 13.48 -0.43 -7.67
C LEU A 148 14.98 -0.54 -7.42
N LYS A 149 15.66 0.59 -7.34
CA LYS A 149 17.10 0.66 -7.08
C LYS A 149 17.39 1.56 -5.90
N SER A 150 18.30 1.15 -5.04
CA SER A 150 18.63 1.84 -3.80
C SER A 150 20.11 2.23 -3.73
N ASP A 151 20.42 3.01 -2.71
CA ASP A 151 21.77 3.51 -2.41
C ASP A 151 22.60 2.52 -1.58
N ILE A 152 23.83 2.87 -1.33
CA ILE A 152 24.80 2.14 -0.51
C ILE A 152 24.16 1.75 0.84
N TYR A 153 24.30 0.48 1.20
CA TYR A 153 23.74 -0.13 2.42
C TYR A 153 22.20 -0.11 2.54
N SER A 154 21.50 0.18 1.46
CA SER A 154 20.04 0.17 1.42
C SER A 154 19.54 -0.88 0.44
N SER A 155 18.59 -1.71 0.86
CA SER A 155 18.00 -2.73 -0.01
C SER A 155 17.01 -2.14 -1.01
N GLY A 156 16.84 -2.78 -2.16
CA GLY A 156 15.82 -2.36 -3.14
C GLY A 156 14.42 -2.31 -2.51
N ILE A 157 14.09 -3.36 -1.75
CA ILE A 157 12.95 -3.39 -0.82
C ILE A 157 13.47 -3.76 0.57
N SER A 158 13.10 -2.99 1.60
CA SER A 158 13.39 -3.30 3.00
C SER A 158 12.08 -3.46 3.79
N SER A 159 11.87 -4.60 4.44
CA SER A 159 10.66 -4.87 5.23
C SER A 159 10.98 -5.29 6.66
N SER A 160 10.34 -4.64 7.64
CA SER A 160 10.39 -5.04 9.05
C SER A 160 9.34 -6.09 9.40
N GLY A 161 8.20 -6.13 8.68
CA GLY A 161 7.11 -7.07 8.87
C GLY A 161 7.05 -8.15 7.80
N SER A 162 5.95 -8.87 7.76
CA SER A 162 5.69 -9.86 6.71
C SER A 162 5.36 -9.17 5.39
N LEU A 163 6.02 -9.61 4.32
CA LEU A 163 5.87 -9.06 2.98
C LEU A 163 5.34 -10.11 2.01
N THR A 164 4.29 -9.75 1.27
CA THR A 164 3.81 -10.52 0.13
C THR A 164 4.01 -9.71 -1.14
N ILE A 165 4.63 -10.30 -2.15
CA ILE A 165 4.73 -9.76 -3.50
C ILE A 165 3.90 -10.66 -4.41
N SER A 166 2.95 -10.07 -5.16
CA SER A 166 2.07 -10.81 -6.05
C SER A 166 1.98 -10.15 -7.41
N GLY A 167 1.84 -10.93 -8.47
CA GLY A 167 1.70 -10.42 -9.83
C GLY A 167 1.09 -11.45 -10.77
N GLY A 168 0.68 -11.01 -11.95
CA GLY A 168 0.28 -11.86 -13.06
C GLY A 168 1.48 -12.39 -13.85
N GLU A 169 1.21 -13.18 -14.86
CA GLU A 169 2.25 -13.80 -15.70
C GLU A 169 3.15 -12.79 -16.43
N ASN A 170 2.60 -11.61 -16.74
CA ASN A 170 3.30 -10.56 -17.47
C ASN A 170 3.84 -9.45 -16.57
N ASP A 171 3.66 -9.56 -15.25
CA ASP A 171 4.11 -8.55 -14.32
C ASP A 171 5.51 -8.87 -13.82
N SER A 172 6.33 -7.83 -13.67
CA SER A 172 7.71 -8.01 -13.25
C SER A 172 8.14 -7.03 -12.15
N LEU A 173 9.14 -7.46 -11.38
CA LEU A 173 9.84 -6.66 -10.39
C LEU A 173 11.34 -6.91 -10.49
N THR A 174 12.12 -5.84 -10.67
CA THR A 174 13.56 -5.86 -10.45
C THR A 174 13.88 -5.03 -9.22
N ALA A 175 14.41 -5.66 -8.17
CA ALA A 175 14.84 -5.01 -6.94
C ALA A 175 16.38 -5.09 -6.85
N GLN A 176 17.03 -3.92 -6.82
CA GLN A 176 18.48 -3.78 -6.78
C GLN A 176 18.91 -3.13 -5.47
N GLY A 177 19.64 -3.83 -4.65
CA GLY A 177 20.33 -3.28 -3.48
C GLY A 177 21.53 -2.43 -3.86
N GLY A 178 21.83 -1.45 -3.03
CA GLY A 178 23.07 -0.69 -3.12
C GLY A 178 24.28 -1.49 -2.65
N SER A 179 25.45 -0.89 -2.66
CA SER A 179 26.69 -1.59 -2.30
C SER A 179 26.60 -2.28 -0.94
N GLY A 180 26.79 -3.60 -0.92
CA GLY A 180 26.72 -4.44 0.29
C GLY A 180 25.32 -4.62 0.87
N ALA A 181 24.27 -4.27 0.13
CA ALA A 181 22.88 -4.42 0.57
C ALA A 181 22.09 -5.39 -0.30
N ASP A 182 21.04 -5.94 0.26
CA ASP A 182 20.23 -6.98 -0.39
C ASP A 182 19.33 -6.40 -1.50
N GLY A 183 18.98 -7.21 -2.47
CA GLY A 183 17.92 -6.85 -3.41
C GLY A 183 16.57 -6.69 -2.69
N ILE A 184 16.19 -7.72 -1.92
CA ILE A 184 15.01 -7.72 -1.05
C ILE A 184 15.43 -8.20 0.34
N TYR A 185 15.20 -7.36 1.35
CA TYR A 185 15.40 -7.68 2.77
C TYR A 185 14.06 -7.77 3.48
N SER A 186 13.84 -8.83 4.27
CA SER A 186 12.64 -8.96 5.12
C SER A 186 12.98 -9.52 6.49
N SER A 187 12.73 -8.75 7.56
CA SER A 187 12.83 -9.26 8.94
C SER A 187 11.68 -10.20 9.30
N GLY A 188 10.56 -10.16 8.58
CA GLY A 188 9.46 -11.11 8.68
C GLY A 188 9.55 -12.21 7.63
N SER A 189 8.43 -12.87 7.34
CA SER A 189 8.32 -13.81 6.23
C SER A 189 8.17 -13.09 4.90
N LEU A 190 8.74 -13.65 3.84
CA LEU A 190 8.54 -13.20 2.47
C LEU A 190 7.75 -14.25 1.68
N THR A 191 6.66 -13.81 1.07
CA THR A 191 5.89 -14.64 0.12
C THR A 191 5.93 -13.99 -1.26
N ILE A 192 6.30 -14.77 -2.29
CA ILE A 192 6.22 -14.34 -3.70
C ILE A 192 5.19 -15.24 -4.38
N SER A 193 4.12 -14.62 -4.89
CA SER A 193 2.95 -15.33 -5.43
C SER A 193 2.58 -14.80 -6.82
N GLY A 194 3.23 -15.36 -7.84
CA GLY A 194 3.07 -14.96 -9.24
C GLY A 194 4.04 -13.85 -9.67
N GLY A 195 4.05 -13.57 -10.97
CA GLY A 195 4.96 -12.62 -11.60
C GLY A 195 6.40 -13.11 -11.74
N THR A 196 7.24 -12.26 -12.32
CA THR A 196 8.68 -12.45 -12.44
C THR A 196 9.41 -11.52 -11.50
N VAL A 197 10.15 -12.05 -10.52
CA VAL A 197 10.90 -11.26 -9.54
C VAL A 197 12.39 -11.50 -9.70
N THR A 198 13.15 -10.44 -9.98
CA THR A 198 14.61 -10.45 -9.99
C THR A 198 15.11 -9.59 -8.85
N ALA A 199 15.80 -10.20 -7.90
CA ALA A 199 16.39 -9.51 -6.76
C ALA A 199 17.90 -9.61 -6.81
N ASN A 200 18.58 -8.46 -6.88
CA ASN A 200 20.03 -8.36 -7.00
C ASN A 200 20.59 -7.71 -5.75
N GLY A 201 21.48 -8.38 -5.07
CA GLY A 201 22.31 -7.81 -4.04
C GLY A 201 23.38 -6.91 -4.65
N GLY A 202 23.79 -5.91 -3.90
CA GLY A 202 24.84 -5.00 -4.33
C GLY A 202 26.23 -5.54 -4.01
N SER A 203 27.17 -5.42 -4.95
CA SER A 203 28.57 -5.76 -4.71
C SER A 203 29.19 -4.78 -3.73
N SER A 204 30.11 -5.26 -2.87
CA SER A 204 30.80 -4.46 -1.86
C SER A 204 32.27 -4.27 -2.22
N GLY A 205 32.73 -3.04 -2.11
CA GLY A 205 34.17 -2.71 -2.31
C GLY A 205 35.05 -2.92 -1.06
N GLY A 206 34.46 -3.31 0.09
CA GLY A 206 35.17 -3.41 1.36
C GLY A 206 34.50 -4.33 2.39
N GLY A 207 33.89 -5.41 1.96
CA GLY A 207 33.20 -6.38 2.82
C GLY A 207 32.39 -7.38 1.99
N ASP A 208 31.47 -8.06 2.63
CA ASP A 208 30.55 -8.99 1.95
C ASP A 208 29.61 -8.25 1.01
N GLY A 209 29.29 -8.86 -0.13
CA GLY A 209 28.20 -8.40 -1.00
C GLY A 209 26.85 -8.67 -0.36
N GLY A 210 25.82 -7.96 -0.79
CA GLY A 210 24.45 -8.18 -0.35
C GLY A 210 23.84 -9.44 -0.96
N ASP A 211 22.86 -10.03 -0.28
CA ASP A 211 22.08 -11.14 -0.81
C ASP A 211 21.09 -10.68 -1.88
N GLY A 212 20.75 -11.54 -2.85
CA GLY A 212 19.63 -11.26 -3.73
C GLY A 212 18.33 -11.13 -2.91
N ILE A 213 18.07 -12.12 -2.06
CA ILE A 213 16.92 -12.12 -1.12
C ILE A 213 17.41 -12.61 0.24
N TRP A 214 17.15 -11.81 1.26
CA TRP A 214 17.31 -12.21 2.64
C TRP A 214 15.97 -12.15 3.39
N SER A 215 15.65 -13.18 4.18
CA SER A 215 14.43 -13.20 5.00
C SER A 215 14.64 -14.00 6.27
N SER A 216 14.39 -13.41 7.45
CA SER A 216 14.50 -14.12 8.72
C SER A 216 13.33 -15.06 8.99
N GLY A 217 12.14 -14.75 8.50
CA GLY A 217 10.93 -15.57 8.64
C GLY A 217 10.76 -16.66 7.57
N GLY A 218 11.73 -16.76 6.66
CA GLY A 218 11.70 -17.70 5.54
C GLY A 218 10.99 -17.16 4.30
N VAL A 219 11.25 -17.83 3.16
CA VAL A 219 10.74 -17.46 1.83
C VAL A 219 9.80 -18.53 1.32
N THR A 220 8.61 -18.12 0.87
CA THR A 220 7.63 -18.96 0.19
C THR A 220 7.44 -18.47 -1.24
N ILE A 221 7.63 -19.36 -2.22
CA ILE A 221 7.45 -19.07 -3.65
C ILE A 221 6.31 -19.94 -4.16
N SER A 222 5.29 -19.31 -4.77
CA SER A 222 4.07 -20.00 -5.23
C SER A 222 3.44 -19.28 -6.43
N GLY A 223 2.27 -19.74 -6.87
CA GLY A 223 1.45 -19.04 -7.87
C GLY A 223 2.07 -18.95 -9.27
N GLY A 224 2.99 -19.86 -9.63
CA GLY A 224 3.65 -19.82 -10.94
C GLY A 224 4.69 -18.71 -11.08
N SER A 225 5.18 -18.16 -9.97
CA SER A 225 6.23 -17.11 -9.99
C SER A 225 7.55 -17.65 -10.55
N THR A 226 8.26 -16.76 -11.27
CA THR A 226 9.67 -16.94 -11.62
C THR A 226 10.51 -16.04 -10.73
N VAL A 227 11.42 -16.61 -9.94
CA VAL A 227 12.25 -15.85 -9.01
C VAL A 227 13.73 -16.08 -9.31
N THR A 228 14.47 -14.98 -9.49
CA THR A 228 15.91 -14.95 -9.62
C THR A 228 16.48 -14.14 -8.49
N ALA A 229 17.34 -14.72 -7.65
CA ALA A 229 18.04 -14.04 -6.58
C ALA A 229 19.55 -14.12 -6.84
N ASN A 230 20.18 -12.99 -7.09
CA ASN A 230 21.61 -12.86 -7.35
C ASN A 230 22.27 -12.16 -6.18
N GLY A 231 23.27 -12.80 -5.55
CA GLY A 231 24.11 -12.12 -4.57
C GLY A 231 25.09 -11.15 -5.26
N GLY A 232 25.47 -10.10 -4.55
CA GLY A 232 26.54 -9.21 -4.95
C GLY A 232 27.92 -9.81 -4.66
N ASP A 233 28.93 -9.36 -5.40
CA ASP A 233 30.32 -9.77 -5.13
C ASP A 233 30.85 -9.09 -3.85
N GLY A 234 31.44 -9.85 -2.97
CA GLY A 234 32.25 -9.34 -1.87
C GLY A 234 33.70 -9.08 -2.31
N LYS A 235 34.43 -8.27 -1.54
CA LYS A 235 35.85 -8.15 -1.71
C LYS A 235 36.55 -9.17 -0.82
N ASP A 236 37.23 -10.13 -1.43
CA ASP A 236 38.13 -11.03 -0.69
C ASP A 236 39.31 -10.21 -0.14
N ASP A 237 39.38 -10.05 1.17
CA ASP A 237 40.48 -9.36 1.86
C ASP A 237 41.76 -10.22 1.95
N TYR A 238 41.87 -11.28 1.15
CA TYR A 238 43.05 -12.17 1.10
C TYR A 238 43.61 -12.25 -0.33
N GLY A 239 44.39 -11.26 -0.67
CA GLY A 239 45.33 -11.29 -1.76
C GLY A 239 46.77 -11.26 -1.24
#